data_c2d4bfabac804d153e6049ff67055db9
#
_entry.id   c2d4bfabac804d153e6049ff67055db9
#
_cell.length_a   1.000
_cell.length_b   1.000
_cell.length_c   1.000
_cell.angle_alpha   90.00
_cell.angle_beta   90.00
_cell.angle_gamma   90.00
#
_symmetry.space_group_name_H-M   'P 1'
#
loop_
_entity.id
_entity.type
_entity.pdbx_description
1 polymer ?
#
loop_
_entity_poly.entity_id
_entity_poly.type
_entity_poly.pdbx_seq_one_letter_code
_entity_poly.pdbx_strand_id
1 'polypeptide(L)'
;TRKESSAASDVYKRQGLLIGAAVGAGFAVFESAGYIFRFGFNLFDGVNNITEITIQRGWTALGGHLVWAAIVGAAAVIVKETNHFEWANIIDKRFIFFFFVAVTLHGIWDTEITLLSSGYLKYILLIMIAWLFIFILMKAGLTQVNQLREEYNRLEER
;
A
#
# COMPACT_ATOMS: atom_id res chain seq x y z
N THR A 1 28.59 3.27 -15.42
CA THR A 1 27.27 3.86 -15.77
C THR A 1 26.12 2.89 -15.59
N ARG A 2 26.26 1.57 -15.90
CA ARG A 2 25.21 0.56 -15.71
C ARG A 2 25.01 0.16 -14.24
N LYS A 3 26.02 0.29 -13.39
CA LYS A 3 26.00 -0.02 -11.95
C LYS A 3 25.17 0.95 -11.12
N GLU A 4 25.24 2.23 -11.43
CA GLU A 4 24.48 3.28 -10.71
C GLU A 4 22.97 3.17 -10.99
N SER A 5 22.59 2.72 -12.19
CA SER A 5 21.18 2.59 -12.56
C SER A 5 20.46 1.48 -11.81
N SER A 6 21.14 0.39 -11.45
CA SER A 6 20.50 -0.77 -10.79
C SER A 6 20.35 -0.56 -9.28
N ALA A 7 21.39 -0.07 -8.59
CA ALA A 7 21.28 0.28 -7.17
C ALA A 7 20.24 1.40 -6.93
N ALA A 8 20.19 2.37 -7.85
CA ALA A 8 19.16 3.41 -7.85
C ALA A 8 17.75 2.81 -8.01
N SER A 9 17.54 1.84 -8.92
CA SER A 9 16.24 1.19 -9.12
C SER A 9 15.69 0.52 -7.86
N ASP A 10 16.55 -0.09 -7.04
CA ASP A 10 16.12 -0.80 -5.82
C ASP A 10 15.79 0.14 -4.66
N VAL A 11 16.53 1.23 -4.53
CA VAL A 11 16.19 2.33 -3.62
C VAL A 11 14.83 2.91 -4.01
N TYR A 12 14.56 3.08 -5.30
CA TYR A 12 13.28 3.61 -5.79
C TYR A 12 12.09 2.70 -5.49
N LYS A 13 12.22 1.37 -5.57
CA LYS A 13 11.10 0.45 -5.27
C LYS A 13 10.68 0.50 -3.81
N ARG A 14 11.66 0.52 -2.90
CA ARG A 14 11.38 0.73 -1.47
C ARG A 14 10.77 2.11 -1.22
N GLN A 15 11.26 3.13 -1.90
CA GLN A 15 10.69 4.47 -1.83
C GLN A 15 9.25 4.50 -2.31
N GLY A 16 8.90 3.78 -3.39
CA GLY A 16 7.53 3.67 -3.87
C GLY A 16 6.57 3.11 -2.82
N LEU A 17 6.96 2.02 -2.15
CA LEU A 17 6.20 1.47 -1.02
C LEU A 17 6.04 2.47 0.12
N LEU A 18 7.13 3.10 0.54
CA LEU A 18 7.13 4.05 1.66
C LEU A 18 6.35 5.33 1.34
N ILE A 19 6.53 5.88 0.15
CA ILE A 19 5.80 7.07 -0.29
C ILE A 19 4.32 6.75 -0.42
N GLY A 20 3.97 5.61 -1.04
CA GLY A 20 2.59 5.15 -1.12
C GLY A 20 1.97 4.97 0.26
N ALA A 21 2.68 4.32 1.19
CA ALA A 21 2.23 4.16 2.57
C ALA A 21 2.03 5.50 3.28
N ALA A 22 2.96 6.46 3.11
CA ALA A 22 2.84 7.79 3.70
C ALA A 22 1.63 8.56 3.16
N VAL A 23 1.38 8.50 1.85
CA VAL A 23 0.20 9.10 1.22
C VAL A 23 -1.08 8.44 1.76
N GLY A 24 -1.11 7.10 1.82
CA GLY A 24 -2.24 6.35 2.35
C GLY A 24 -2.50 6.63 3.82
N ALA A 25 -1.45 6.79 4.64
CA ALA A 25 -1.57 7.19 6.04
C ALA A 25 -2.18 8.59 6.17
N GLY A 26 -1.72 9.55 5.38
CA GLY A 26 -2.29 10.90 5.35
C GLY A 26 -3.77 10.89 4.98
N PHE A 27 -4.14 10.11 3.96
CA PHE A 27 -5.54 9.94 3.57
C PHE A 27 -6.39 9.31 4.70
N ALA A 28 -5.86 8.24 5.33
CA ALA A 28 -6.55 7.57 6.44
C ALA A 28 -6.80 8.52 7.64
N VAL A 29 -5.85 9.39 7.95
CA VAL A 29 -6.01 10.42 8.99
C VAL A 29 -7.09 11.41 8.60
N PHE A 30 -7.05 11.93 7.37
CA PHE A 30 -8.03 12.89 6.87
C PHE A 30 -9.45 12.31 6.85
N GLU A 31 -9.59 11.10 6.35
CA GLU A 31 -10.87 10.38 6.34
C GLU A 31 -11.38 10.11 7.76
N SER A 32 -10.48 9.72 8.68
CA SER A 32 -10.84 9.51 10.10
C SER A 32 -11.36 10.78 10.76
N ALA A 33 -10.75 11.92 10.46
CA ALA A 33 -11.26 13.22 10.92
C ALA A 33 -12.66 13.50 10.38
N GLY A 34 -12.93 13.17 9.11
CA GLY A 34 -14.26 13.26 8.51
C GLY A 34 -15.30 12.36 9.21
N TYR A 35 -14.95 11.13 9.54
CA TYR A 35 -15.81 10.22 10.32
C TYR A 35 -16.08 10.73 11.72
N ILE A 36 -15.06 11.24 12.42
CA ILE A 36 -15.23 11.83 13.76
C ILE A 36 -16.14 13.04 13.65
N PHE A 37 -15.95 13.91 12.68
CA PHE A 37 -16.80 15.08 12.47
C PHE A 37 -18.27 14.68 12.20
N ARG A 38 -18.48 13.66 11.37
CA ARG A 38 -19.83 13.24 10.96
C ARG A 38 -20.58 12.46 12.05
N PHE A 39 -19.89 11.58 12.78
CA PHE A 39 -20.53 10.60 13.68
C PHE A 39 -20.09 10.72 15.14
N GLY A 40 -18.98 11.41 15.42
CA GLY A 40 -18.43 11.53 16.77
C GLY A 40 -19.15 12.56 17.63
N PHE A 41 -19.69 13.61 17.03
CA PHE A 41 -20.40 14.66 17.75
C PHE A 41 -21.87 14.30 17.95
N ASN A 42 -22.14 13.38 18.85
CA ASN A 42 -23.50 13.08 19.30
C ASN A 42 -23.75 13.77 20.64
N LEU A 43 -24.91 14.42 20.81
CA LEU A 43 -25.25 15.22 21.98
C LEU A 43 -25.24 14.43 23.30
N PHE A 44 -25.39 13.11 23.25
CA PHE A 44 -25.54 12.29 24.46
C PHE A 44 -24.29 11.47 24.82
N ASP A 45 -23.36 11.22 23.88
CA ASP A 45 -22.22 10.32 24.10
C ASP A 45 -20.97 10.66 23.25
N GLY A 46 -20.79 11.94 22.92
CA GLY A 46 -19.83 12.41 21.93
C GLY A 46 -18.39 11.99 22.20
N VAL A 47 -17.92 12.03 23.44
CA VAL A 47 -16.54 11.67 23.79
C VAL A 47 -16.29 10.17 23.60
N ASN A 48 -17.24 9.32 24.02
CA ASN A 48 -17.12 7.86 23.86
C ASN A 48 -17.15 7.48 22.37
N ASN A 49 -18.05 8.07 21.58
CA ASN A 49 -18.11 7.87 20.14
C ASN A 49 -16.82 8.29 19.43
N ILE A 50 -16.24 9.43 19.77
CA ILE A 50 -14.95 9.89 19.20
C ILE A 50 -13.87 8.88 19.52
N THR A 51 -13.78 8.42 20.75
CA THR A 51 -12.77 7.46 21.20
C THR A 51 -12.92 6.12 20.45
N GLU A 52 -14.13 5.60 20.37
CA GLU A 52 -14.43 4.34 19.68
C GLU A 52 -14.09 4.43 18.18
N ILE A 53 -14.54 5.47 17.50
CA ILE A 53 -14.22 5.71 16.08
C ILE A 53 -12.69 5.81 15.89
N THR A 54 -11.99 6.52 16.75
CA THR A 54 -10.55 6.70 16.65
C THR A 54 -9.80 5.38 16.80
N ILE A 55 -10.16 4.57 17.79
CA ILE A 55 -9.55 3.26 18.04
C ILE A 55 -9.86 2.32 16.87
N GLN A 56 -11.11 2.22 16.45
CA GLN A 56 -11.51 1.36 15.35
C GLN A 56 -10.77 1.72 14.05
N ARG A 57 -10.72 3.00 13.70
CA ARG A 57 -10.05 3.46 12.49
C ARG A 57 -8.54 3.35 12.58
N GLY A 58 -7.94 3.50 13.75
CA GLY A 58 -6.52 3.25 13.99
C GLY A 58 -6.13 1.81 13.67
N TRP A 59 -6.88 0.83 14.14
CA TRP A 59 -6.66 -0.58 13.83
C TRP A 59 -6.88 -0.91 12.36
N THR A 60 -7.96 -0.41 11.79
CA THR A 60 -8.30 -0.70 10.39
C THR A 60 -7.36 0.00 9.40
N ALA A 61 -6.68 1.08 9.80
CA ALA A 61 -5.67 1.74 8.97
C ALA A 61 -4.51 0.82 8.57
N LEU A 62 -4.15 -0.17 9.42
CA LEU A 62 -3.07 -1.14 9.14
C LEU A 62 -3.38 -2.07 7.95
N GLY A 63 -4.62 -2.20 7.53
CA GLY A 63 -5.03 -2.99 6.38
C GLY A 63 -5.81 -2.21 5.32
N GLY A 64 -6.00 -0.93 5.56
CA GLY A 64 -6.76 -0.02 4.71
C GLY A 64 -5.88 0.82 3.77
N HIS A 65 -6.16 2.10 3.70
CA HIS A 65 -5.55 3.05 2.76
C HIS A 65 -4.03 3.06 2.77
N LEU A 66 -3.40 2.85 3.94
CA LEU A 66 -1.94 2.77 4.05
C LEU A 66 -1.37 1.66 3.16
N VAL A 67 -1.94 0.46 3.24
CA VAL A 67 -1.45 -0.71 2.50
C VAL A 67 -1.85 -0.64 1.03
N TRP A 68 -3.07 -0.23 0.72
CA TRP A 68 -3.52 -0.09 -0.67
C TRP A 68 -2.71 0.95 -1.43
N ALA A 69 -2.46 2.10 -0.82
CA ALA A 69 -1.62 3.14 -1.43
C ALA A 69 -0.16 2.70 -1.55
N ALA A 70 0.36 1.90 -0.61
CA ALA A 70 1.70 1.31 -0.71
C ALA A 70 1.80 0.36 -1.91
N ILE A 71 0.79 -0.49 -2.16
CA ILE A 71 0.72 -1.38 -3.34
C ILE A 71 0.77 -0.55 -4.62
N VAL A 72 -0.02 0.50 -4.74
CA VAL A 72 -0.05 1.38 -5.92
C VAL A 72 1.27 2.13 -6.09
N GLY A 73 1.85 2.64 -5.01
CA GLY A 73 3.15 3.31 -5.02
C GLY A 73 4.29 2.40 -5.47
N ALA A 74 4.30 1.14 -5.00
CA ALA A 74 5.26 0.14 -5.47
C ALA A 74 5.06 -0.19 -6.95
N ALA A 75 3.82 -0.35 -7.40
CA ALA A 75 3.49 -0.61 -8.80
C ALA A 75 3.97 0.53 -9.71
N ALA A 76 3.78 1.79 -9.30
CA ALA A 76 4.25 2.96 -10.03
C ALA A 76 5.78 2.93 -10.24
N VAL A 77 6.53 2.49 -9.24
CA VAL A 77 7.99 2.38 -9.34
C VAL A 77 8.43 1.18 -10.18
N ILE A 78 7.70 0.06 -10.11
CA ILE A 78 8.01 -1.13 -10.93
C ILE A 78 7.91 -0.83 -12.43
N VAL A 79 6.96 -0.01 -12.84
CA VAL A 79 6.75 0.35 -14.25
C VAL A 79 7.60 1.53 -14.71
N LYS A 80 8.17 2.28 -13.77
CA LYS A 80 9.08 3.39 -14.05
C LYS A 80 10.46 2.84 -14.44
N GLU A 81 10.71 2.62 -15.72
CA GLU A 81 11.97 2.10 -16.24
C GLU A 81 13.06 3.17 -16.37
N THR A 82 12.65 4.44 -16.42
CA THR A 82 13.53 5.61 -16.55
C THR A 82 13.47 6.50 -15.32
N ASN A 83 14.29 7.55 -15.28
CA ASN A 83 14.30 8.49 -14.14
C ASN A 83 13.04 9.35 -14.02
N HIS A 84 12.16 9.33 -15.00
CA HIS A 84 10.91 10.09 -15.00
C HIS A 84 9.71 9.15 -15.11
N PHE A 85 8.62 9.50 -14.39
CA PHE A 85 7.33 8.83 -14.52
C PHE A 85 6.58 9.46 -15.71
N GLU A 86 6.22 8.63 -16.68
CA GLU A 86 5.53 9.06 -17.89
C GLU A 86 4.06 8.62 -17.84
N TRP A 87 3.20 9.32 -18.58
CA TRP A 87 1.78 8.94 -18.70
C TRP A 87 1.60 7.52 -19.27
N ALA A 88 2.53 7.08 -20.12
CA ALA A 88 2.54 5.71 -20.64
C ALA A 88 2.67 4.64 -19.54
N ASN A 89 3.29 4.97 -18.40
CA ASN A 89 3.42 4.03 -17.28
C ASN A 89 2.06 3.70 -16.62
N ILE A 90 1.08 4.60 -16.70
CA ILE A 90 -0.26 4.39 -16.13
C ILE A 90 -1.02 3.30 -16.88
N ILE A 91 -0.77 3.15 -18.19
CA ILE A 91 -1.40 2.12 -19.01
C ILE A 91 -0.59 0.81 -19.09
N ASP A 92 0.54 0.73 -18.38
CA ASP A 92 1.29 -0.53 -18.26
C ASP A 92 0.44 -1.57 -17.52
N LYS A 93 0.38 -2.80 -18.09
CA LYS A 93 -0.44 -3.89 -17.56
C LYS A 93 -0.10 -4.24 -16.11
N ARG A 94 1.17 -4.09 -15.71
CA ARG A 94 1.64 -4.33 -14.34
C ARG A 94 1.07 -3.29 -13.38
N PHE A 95 1.11 -2.00 -13.76
CA PHE A 95 0.51 -0.94 -12.97
C PHE A 95 -1.00 -1.11 -12.84
N ILE A 96 -1.69 -1.33 -13.97
CA ILE A 96 -3.13 -1.55 -14.01
C ILE A 96 -3.53 -2.71 -13.11
N PHE A 97 -2.81 -3.83 -13.15
CA PHE A 97 -3.10 -4.99 -12.30
C PHE A 97 -3.07 -4.62 -10.81
N PHE A 98 -1.99 -4.04 -10.31
CA PHE A 98 -1.89 -3.68 -8.89
C PHE A 98 -2.84 -2.56 -8.49
N PHE A 99 -3.11 -1.62 -9.38
CA PHE A 99 -4.11 -0.59 -9.17
C PHE A 99 -5.50 -1.21 -8.99
N PHE A 100 -5.89 -2.13 -9.87
CA PHE A 100 -7.16 -2.85 -9.72
C PHE A 100 -7.23 -3.72 -8.47
N VAL A 101 -6.12 -4.33 -8.05
CA VAL A 101 -6.05 -5.04 -6.76
C VAL A 101 -6.39 -4.07 -5.62
N ALA A 102 -5.76 -2.92 -5.56
CA ALA A 102 -6.03 -1.92 -4.53
C ALA A 102 -7.48 -1.42 -4.55
N VAL A 103 -8.02 -1.12 -5.74
CA VAL A 103 -9.41 -0.69 -5.92
C VAL A 103 -10.39 -1.77 -5.48
N THR A 104 -10.12 -3.04 -5.84
CA THR A 104 -10.98 -4.17 -5.47
C THR A 104 -10.99 -4.40 -3.96
N LEU A 105 -9.82 -4.37 -3.32
CA LEU A 105 -9.71 -4.50 -1.87
C LEU A 105 -10.47 -3.37 -1.15
N HIS A 106 -10.33 -2.13 -1.64
CA HIS A 106 -11.07 -0.99 -1.11
C HIS A 106 -12.57 -1.14 -1.35
N GLY A 107 -13.00 -1.48 -2.55
CA GLY A 107 -14.42 -1.64 -2.87
C GLY A 107 -15.10 -2.72 -2.02
N ILE A 108 -14.45 -3.88 -1.81
CA ILE A 108 -14.98 -4.94 -0.95
C ILE A 108 -14.99 -4.48 0.52
N TRP A 109 -13.97 -3.71 0.94
CA TRP A 109 -13.91 -3.15 2.30
C TRP A 109 -15.15 -2.33 2.63
N ASP A 110 -15.61 -1.50 1.71
CA ASP A 110 -16.74 -0.59 1.89
C ASP A 110 -18.11 -1.27 1.71
N THR A 111 -18.15 -2.53 1.24
CA THR A 111 -19.42 -3.25 1.12
C THR A 111 -19.99 -3.65 2.48
N GLU A 112 -21.32 -3.79 2.57
CA GLU A 112 -22.00 -4.32 3.76
C GLU A 112 -22.00 -5.86 3.83
N ILE A 113 -21.23 -6.54 2.98
CA ILE A 113 -21.14 -8.00 2.95
C ILE A 113 -20.59 -8.51 4.27
N THR A 114 -21.35 -9.36 4.95
CA THR A 114 -20.90 -10.08 6.15
C THR A 114 -20.54 -11.51 5.79
N LEU A 115 -19.40 -11.99 6.27
CA LEU A 115 -18.96 -13.37 6.10
C LEU A 115 -19.21 -14.15 7.39
N LEU A 116 -19.91 -15.29 7.28
CA LEU A 116 -20.13 -16.23 8.39
C LEU A 116 -20.69 -15.57 9.66
N SER A 117 -21.68 -14.71 9.52
CA SER A 117 -22.31 -13.97 10.65
C SER A 117 -21.35 -13.10 11.47
N SER A 118 -20.11 -12.94 11.02
CA SER A 118 -19.09 -12.12 11.66
C SER A 118 -18.71 -10.94 10.77
N GLY A 119 -19.03 -9.72 11.21
CA GLY A 119 -18.62 -8.50 10.49
C GLY A 119 -17.10 -8.33 10.40
N TYR A 120 -16.34 -8.90 11.33
CA TYR A 120 -14.87 -8.75 11.38
C TYR A 120 -14.11 -9.68 10.44
N LEU A 121 -14.65 -10.85 10.10
CA LEU A 121 -13.94 -11.84 9.28
C LEU A 121 -13.57 -11.29 7.90
N LYS A 122 -14.45 -10.53 7.27
CA LYS A 122 -14.17 -9.86 6.00
C LYS A 122 -12.91 -8.98 6.10
N TYR A 123 -12.82 -8.14 7.12
CA TYR A 123 -11.70 -7.23 7.29
C TYR A 123 -10.38 -7.96 7.54
N ILE A 124 -10.40 -9.02 8.36
CA ILE A 124 -9.22 -9.86 8.61
C ILE A 124 -8.72 -10.48 7.31
N LEU A 125 -9.61 -11.05 6.49
CA LEU A 125 -9.24 -11.65 5.22
C LEU A 125 -8.67 -10.61 4.24
N LEU A 126 -9.29 -9.43 4.13
CA LEU A 126 -8.79 -8.35 3.27
C LEU A 126 -7.43 -7.85 3.72
N ILE A 127 -7.20 -7.72 5.03
CA ILE A 127 -5.89 -7.35 5.59
C ILE A 127 -4.85 -8.40 5.22
N MET A 128 -5.14 -9.69 5.42
CA MET A 128 -4.19 -10.76 5.06
C MET A 128 -3.85 -10.75 3.57
N ILE A 129 -4.84 -10.57 2.69
CA ILE A 129 -4.62 -10.48 1.25
C ILE A 129 -3.77 -9.27 0.90
N ALA A 130 -4.07 -8.10 1.46
CA ALA A 130 -3.32 -6.88 1.22
C ALA A 130 -1.84 -7.02 1.65
N TRP A 131 -1.58 -7.59 2.84
CA TRP A 131 -0.23 -7.87 3.31
C TRP A 131 0.49 -8.92 2.48
N LEU A 132 -0.20 -9.92 1.94
CA LEU A 132 0.37 -10.89 1.00
C LEU A 132 0.94 -10.16 -0.23
N PHE A 133 0.19 -9.22 -0.82
CA PHE A 133 0.68 -8.40 -1.93
C PHE A 133 1.90 -7.56 -1.55
N ILE A 134 1.91 -6.95 -0.35
CA ILE A 134 3.08 -6.22 0.15
C ILE A 134 4.31 -7.15 0.24
N PHE A 135 4.16 -8.34 0.81
CA PHE A 135 5.27 -9.31 0.91
C PHE A 135 5.78 -9.78 -0.46
N ILE A 136 4.88 -10.01 -1.42
CA ILE A 136 5.25 -10.34 -2.82
C ILE A 136 6.07 -9.21 -3.43
N LEU A 137 5.61 -7.96 -3.29
CA LEU A 137 6.31 -6.79 -3.82
C LEU A 137 7.66 -6.57 -3.14
N MET A 138 7.73 -6.74 -1.82
CA MET A 138 8.99 -6.66 -1.08
C MET A 138 9.96 -7.76 -1.51
N LYS A 139 9.50 -9.02 -1.64
CA LYS A 139 10.33 -10.14 -2.08
C LYS A 139 10.87 -9.90 -3.50
N ALA A 140 10.04 -9.43 -4.41
CA ALA A 140 10.46 -9.10 -5.77
C ALA A 140 11.57 -8.03 -5.77
N GLY A 141 11.47 -7.01 -4.92
CA GLY A 141 12.53 -6.02 -4.73
C GLY A 141 13.82 -6.62 -4.16
N LEU A 142 13.74 -7.46 -3.12
CA LEU A 142 14.91 -8.09 -2.49
C LEU A 142 15.65 -9.05 -3.41
N THR A 143 14.94 -9.85 -4.21
CA THR A 143 15.54 -10.79 -5.15
C THR A 143 16.39 -10.04 -6.19
N GLN A 144 15.91 -8.90 -6.65
CA GLN A 144 16.62 -8.08 -7.62
C GLN A 144 17.90 -7.46 -7.02
N VAL A 145 17.85 -7.04 -5.74
CA VAL A 145 19.04 -6.55 -5.00
C VAL A 145 20.12 -7.62 -4.93
N ASN A 146 19.75 -8.86 -4.59
CA ASN A 146 20.71 -9.96 -4.46
C ASN A 146 21.36 -10.31 -5.80
N GLN A 147 20.59 -10.35 -6.89
CA GLN A 147 21.12 -10.61 -8.24
C GLN A 147 22.14 -9.55 -8.66
N LEU A 148 21.87 -8.29 -8.38
CA LEU A 148 22.77 -7.18 -8.69
C LEU A 148 24.05 -7.20 -7.85
N ARG A 149 23.92 -7.58 -6.58
CA ARG A 149 25.07 -7.75 -5.69
C ARG A 149 25.98 -8.88 -6.16
N GLU A 150 25.41 -10.00 -6.59
CA GLU A 150 26.18 -11.12 -7.14
C GLU A 150 26.87 -10.76 -8.46
N GLU A 151 26.20 -10.00 -9.34
CA GLU A 151 26.80 -9.50 -10.57
C GLU A 151 27.95 -8.53 -10.28
N TYR A 152 27.78 -7.65 -9.30
CA TYR A 152 28.82 -6.74 -8.84
C TYR A 152 30.05 -7.49 -8.34
N ASN A 153 29.90 -8.45 -7.44
CA ASN A 153 30.99 -9.21 -6.87
C ASN A 153 31.76 -9.98 -7.99
N ARG A 154 31.06 -10.57 -8.94
CA ARG A 154 31.69 -11.26 -10.10
C ARG A 154 32.49 -10.32 -11.00
N LEU A 155 32.17 -9.05 -11.04
CA LEU A 155 32.92 -8.06 -11.82
C LEU A 155 34.17 -7.54 -11.09
N GLU A 156 34.17 -7.55 -9.75
CA GLU A 156 35.35 -7.20 -8.95
C GLU A 156 36.40 -8.31 -8.89
N GLU A 157 36.00 -9.58 -9.06
CA GLU A 157 36.88 -10.74 -9.07
C GLU A 157 37.60 -10.94 -10.45
N ARG A 158 37.30 -10.12 -11.47
CA ARG A 158 37.92 -10.15 -12.80
C ARG A 158 38.93 -9.03 -13.01
#